data_f0f55cec525293ec3da481bb27b0a073
#
_entry.id   f0f55cec525293ec3da481bb27b0a073
#
_cell.length_a   1.000
_cell.length_b   1.000
_cell.length_c   1.000
_cell.angle_alpha   90.00
_cell.angle_beta   90.00
_cell.angle_gamma   90.00
#
_symmetry.space_group_name_H-M   'P 1'
#
loop_
_entity.id
_entity.type
_entity.pdbx_description
1 polymer ?
#
loop_
_entity_poly.entity_id
_entity_poly.type
_entity_poly.pdbx_seq_one_letter_code
_entity_poly.pdbx_strand_id
1 'polypeptide(L)'
;NAFEPTYARNLGVKVEDLLVSQPDTGEQALEICDMLVRSGGVDMVVIDSVAALVPRAEIEGEMGDSHVGLQARLMSQALRKLTGNIKRTNTLVVFINQIRMKIGVMFGSPETTTGGNALKFYASVRLDIRRTGQIKKGDDILGNETRIKVVKNKVAPPFKQAEFDILYGEGVSLEGEIIDIGVKLGLVEKSGAWYSYNGNKIGQGKDNTRMWLKENPEIANEIEQKIRAEVGITAQITEGTLDETDGEEPQDS
;
A
#
# COMPACT_ATOMS: atom_id res chain seq x y z
N ASN A 1 7.00 -12.66 -10.66
CA ASN A 1 8.08 -12.05 -9.89
C ASN A 1 8.45 -12.98 -8.74
N ALA A 2 9.73 -13.28 -8.57
CA ALA A 2 10.19 -14.09 -7.45
C ALA A 2 10.08 -13.27 -6.17
N PHE A 3 9.48 -13.85 -5.12
CA PHE A 3 9.51 -13.29 -3.78
C PHE A 3 10.92 -13.46 -3.20
N GLU A 4 11.51 -12.36 -2.71
CA GLU A 4 12.85 -12.38 -2.10
C GLU A 4 12.72 -12.25 -0.57
N PRO A 5 12.93 -13.36 0.16
CA PRO A 5 12.72 -13.38 1.61
C PRO A 5 13.62 -12.43 2.39
N THR A 6 14.89 -12.29 1.97
CA THR A 6 15.84 -11.40 2.65
C THR A 6 15.41 -9.94 2.55
N TYR A 7 14.98 -9.53 1.36
CA TYR A 7 14.45 -8.18 1.17
C TYR A 7 13.18 -7.93 1.98
N ALA A 8 12.27 -8.90 2.02
CA ALA A 8 11.05 -8.82 2.83
C ALA A 8 11.35 -8.67 4.33
N ARG A 9 12.32 -9.41 4.87
CA ARG A 9 12.77 -9.26 6.27
C ARG A 9 13.34 -7.87 6.54
N ASN A 10 14.11 -7.32 5.62
CA ASN A 10 14.65 -5.96 5.75
C ASN A 10 13.54 -4.89 5.82
N LEU A 11 12.40 -5.16 5.20
CA LEU A 11 11.20 -4.31 5.26
C LEU A 11 10.33 -4.58 6.51
N GLY A 12 10.75 -5.47 7.41
CA GLY A 12 10.02 -5.80 8.64
C GLY A 12 8.95 -6.89 8.50
N VAL A 13 8.89 -7.58 7.36
CA VAL A 13 7.95 -8.69 7.15
C VAL A 13 8.42 -9.92 7.92
N LYS A 14 7.54 -10.51 8.72
CA LYS A 14 7.75 -11.82 9.35
C LYS A 14 7.52 -12.91 8.30
N VAL A 15 8.58 -13.28 7.61
CA VAL A 15 8.53 -14.22 6.47
C VAL A 15 8.03 -15.60 6.88
N GLU A 16 8.28 -15.99 8.13
CA GLU A 16 7.86 -17.25 8.71
C GLU A 16 6.33 -17.38 8.85
N ASP A 17 5.65 -16.24 9.00
CA ASP A 17 4.18 -16.15 9.13
C ASP A 17 3.51 -15.83 7.78
N LEU A 18 4.28 -15.62 6.71
CA LEU A 18 3.78 -15.22 5.41
C LEU A 18 3.36 -16.43 4.58
N LEU A 19 2.10 -16.48 4.16
CA LEU A 19 1.63 -17.45 3.19
C LEU A 19 1.94 -16.95 1.77
N VAL A 20 2.75 -17.69 1.02
CA VAL A 20 3.11 -17.36 -0.36
C VAL A 20 2.56 -18.42 -1.30
N SER A 21 1.88 -18.00 -2.34
CA SER A 21 1.36 -18.88 -3.40
C SER A 21 1.75 -18.33 -4.76
N GLN A 22 2.13 -19.21 -5.68
CA GLN A 22 2.49 -18.90 -7.06
C GLN A 22 1.65 -19.75 -8.02
N PRO A 23 0.37 -19.41 -8.21
CA PRO A 23 -0.53 -20.16 -9.09
C PRO A 23 -0.15 -20.00 -10.57
N ASP A 24 -0.44 -21.01 -11.37
CA ASP A 24 -0.11 -21.03 -12.80
C ASP A 24 -1.08 -20.20 -13.65
N THR A 25 -2.32 -20.05 -13.20
CA THR A 25 -3.38 -19.35 -13.95
C THR A 25 -4.07 -18.29 -13.09
N GLY A 26 -4.68 -17.30 -13.75
CA GLY A 26 -5.46 -16.27 -13.08
C GLY A 26 -6.68 -16.85 -12.33
N GLU A 27 -7.31 -17.89 -12.87
CA GLU A 27 -8.41 -18.60 -12.22
C GLU A 27 -7.97 -19.20 -10.89
N GLN A 28 -6.85 -19.93 -10.87
CA GLN A 28 -6.30 -20.53 -9.64
C GLN A 28 -5.95 -19.46 -8.60
N ALA A 29 -5.31 -18.37 -9.02
CA ALA A 29 -4.97 -17.27 -8.12
C ALA A 29 -6.20 -16.68 -7.43
N LEU A 30 -7.26 -16.43 -8.19
CA LEU A 30 -8.48 -15.83 -7.69
C LEU A 30 -9.32 -16.83 -6.85
N GLU A 31 -9.27 -18.13 -7.15
CA GLU A 31 -9.86 -19.16 -6.34
C GLU A 31 -9.16 -19.34 -4.99
N ILE A 32 -7.82 -19.32 -4.96
CA ILE A 32 -7.03 -19.34 -3.73
C ILE A 32 -7.37 -18.11 -2.88
N CYS A 33 -7.42 -16.93 -3.49
CA CYS A 33 -7.82 -15.70 -2.80
C CYS A 33 -9.23 -15.85 -2.19
N ASP A 34 -10.20 -16.36 -2.95
CA ASP A 34 -11.58 -16.58 -2.46
C ASP A 34 -11.64 -17.57 -1.30
N MET A 35 -10.85 -18.66 -1.35
CA MET A 35 -10.76 -19.62 -0.25
C MET A 35 -10.17 -19.00 1.01
N LEU A 36 -9.07 -18.26 0.89
CA LEU A 36 -8.42 -17.57 2.02
C LEU A 36 -9.36 -16.55 2.66
N VAL A 37 -10.04 -15.74 1.85
CA VAL A 37 -11.01 -14.77 2.34
C VAL A 37 -12.16 -15.48 3.08
N ARG A 38 -12.74 -16.55 2.50
CA ARG A 38 -13.85 -17.29 3.12
C ARG A 38 -13.46 -18.00 4.41
N SER A 39 -12.20 -18.37 4.56
CA SER A 39 -11.72 -19.04 5.78
C SER A 39 -11.80 -18.14 7.01
N GLY A 40 -11.73 -16.80 6.82
CA GLY A 40 -11.61 -15.86 7.92
C GLY A 40 -10.29 -15.95 8.69
N GLY A 41 -9.36 -16.78 8.22
CA GLY A 41 -8.07 -17.03 8.88
C GLY A 41 -6.94 -16.10 8.44
N VAL A 42 -7.21 -15.13 7.57
CA VAL A 42 -6.22 -14.16 7.09
C VAL A 42 -6.78 -12.76 7.15
N ASP A 43 -5.99 -11.82 7.65
CA ASP A 43 -6.37 -10.41 7.75
C ASP A 43 -6.17 -9.66 6.42
N MET A 44 -5.18 -10.08 5.64
CA MET A 44 -4.84 -9.44 4.38
C MET A 44 -4.42 -10.45 3.31
N VAL A 45 -4.88 -10.22 2.08
CA VAL A 45 -4.42 -10.93 0.87
C VAL A 45 -3.92 -9.89 -0.13
N VAL A 46 -2.69 -10.06 -0.62
CA VAL A 46 -2.09 -9.20 -1.65
C VAL A 46 -1.92 -9.99 -2.94
N ILE A 47 -2.45 -9.46 -4.05
CA ILE A 47 -2.27 -10.00 -5.39
C ILE A 47 -1.33 -9.09 -6.16
N ASP A 48 -0.10 -9.55 -6.39
CA ASP A 48 0.94 -8.85 -7.16
C ASP A 48 1.30 -9.65 -8.41
N SER A 49 0.80 -9.32 -9.55
CA SER A 49 -0.04 -8.18 -9.90
C SER A 49 -1.23 -8.63 -10.75
N VAL A 50 -2.24 -7.78 -10.96
CA VAL A 50 -3.36 -8.08 -11.88
C VAL A 50 -2.87 -8.42 -13.29
N ALA A 51 -1.75 -7.82 -13.74
CA ALA A 51 -1.16 -8.11 -15.05
C ALA A 51 -0.71 -9.57 -15.21
N ALA A 52 -0.40 -10.25 -14.12
CA ALA A 52 0.03 -11.65 -14.09
C ALA A 52 -1.13 -12.64 -13.99
N LEU A 53 -2.36 -12.18 -13.81
CA LEU A 53 -3.55 -13.02 -13.79
C LEU A 53 -3.97 -13.40 -15.22
N VAL A 54 -3.19 -14.29 -15.83
CA VAL A 54 -3.43 -14.76 -17.20
C VAL A 54 -4.50 -15.84 -17.18
N PRO A 55 -5.59 -15.71 -17.97
CA PRO A 55 -6.60 -16.75 -18.09
C PRO A 55 -6.03 -18.06 -18.62
N ARG A 56 -6.52 -19.19 -18.12
CA ARG A 56 -6.08 -20.53 -18.57
C ARG A 56 -6.17 -20.69 -20.08
N ALA A 57 -7.28 -20.26 -20.67
CA ALA A 57 -7.50 -20.37 -22.12
C ALA A 57 -6.47 -19.57 -22.95
N GLU A 58 -5.88 -18.51 -22.38
CA GLU A 58 -4.81 -17.75 -23.01
C GLU A 58 -3.46 -18.51 -22.92
N ILE A 59 -3.23 -19.23 -21.82
CA ILE A 59 -2.01 -20.02 -21.60
C ILE A 59 -2.02 -21.28 -22.50
N GLU A 60 -3.18 -21.91 -22.65
CA GLU A 60 -3.36 -23.14 -23.44
C GLU A 60 -3.53 -22.87 -24.95
N GLY A 61 -3.76 -21.60 -25.36
CA GLY A 61 -3.89 -21.18 -26.75
C GLY A 61 -2.56 -21.16 -27.49
N GLU A 62 -2.63 -21.08 -28.82
CA GLU A 62 -1.45 -20.99 -29.66
C GLU A 62 -0.90 -19.55 -29.70
N MET A 63 0.39 -19.41 -30.01
CA MET A 63 1.04 -18.11 -30.22
C MET A 63 0.37 -17.37 -31.38
N GLY A 64 -0.25 -16.22 -31.07
CA GLY A 64 -0.95 -15.39 -32.07
C GLY A 64 -2.48 -15.45 -31.97
N ASP A 65 -3.02 -16.33 -31.14
CA ASP A 65 -4.46 -16.39 -30.88
C ASP A 65 -4.96 -15.08 -30.23
N SER A 66 -6.13 -14.63 -30.67
CA SER A 66 -6.75 -13.42 -30.12
C SER A 66 -7.64 -13.76 -28.93
N HIS A 67 -7.17 -13.43 -27.73
CA HIS A 67 -7.91 -13.65 -26.46
C HIS A 67 -8.49 -12.35 -25.89
N VAL A 68 -9.07 -11.53 -26.75
CA VAL A 68 -9.60 -10.20 -26.37
C VAL A 68 -10.63 -10.31 -25.24
N GLY A 69 -10.34 -9.64 -24.15
CA GLY A 69 -11.27 -9.45 -23.04
C GLY A 69 -11.43 -10.63 -22.07
N LEU A 70 -10.69 -11.75 -22.24
CA LEU A 70 -10.78 -12.89 -21.32
C LEU A 70 -10.39 -12.49 -19.90
N GLN A 71 -9.28 -11.79 -19.72
CA GLN A 71 -8.85 -11.30 -18.41
C GLN A 71 -9.88 -10.36 -17.78
N ALA A 72 -10.50 -9.49 -18.56
CA ALA A 72 -11.54 -8.58 -18.05
C ALA A 72 -12.80 -9.33 -17.59
N ARG A 73 -13.17 -10.40 -18.28
CA ARG A 73 -14.29 -11.29 -17.89
C ARG A 73 -13.96 -12.04 -16.60
N LEU A 74 -12.77 -12.62 -16.51
CA LEU A 74 -12.28 -13.30 -15.32
C LEU A 74 -12.31 -12.37 -14.10
N MET A 75 -11.76 -11.18 -14.23
CA MET A 75 -11.77 -10.17 -13.16
C MET A 75 -13.19 -9.77 -12.76
N SER A 76 -14.09 -9.56 -13.73
CA SER A 76 -15.48 -9.19 -13.43
C SER A 76 -16.22 -10.28 -12.67
N GLN A 77 -16.02 -11.55 -13.04
CA GLN A 77 -16.62 -12.71 -12.38
C GLN A 77 -16.07 -12.89 -10.97
N ALA A 78 -14.76 -12.88 -10.82
CA ALA A 78 -14.08 -13.06 -9.55
C ALA A 78 -14.41 -11.95 -8.54
N LEU A 79 -14.37 -10.69 -8.95
CA LEU A 79 -14.67 -9.56 -8.06
C LEU A 79 -16.12 -9.56 -7.58
N ARG A 80 -17.07 -10.00 -8.42
CA ARG A 80 -18.46 -10.16 -8.01
C ARG A 80 -18.60 -11.18 -6.87
N LYS A 81 -17.86 -12.29 -6.96
CA LYS A 81 -17.84 -13.34 -5.94
C LYS A 81 -17.08 -12.89 -4.67
N LEU A 82 -15.88 -12.38 -4.83
CA LEU A 82 -15.02 -11.92 -3.74
C LEU A 82 -15.67 -10.82 -2.90
N THR A 83 -16.31 -9.83 -3.52
CA THR A 83 -16.95 -8.72 -2.79
C THR A 83 -18.00 -9.22 -1.79
N GLY A 84 -18.76 -10.24 -2.15
CA GLY A 84 -19.74 -10.87 -1.25
C GLY A 84 -19.08 -11.57 -0.05
N ASN A 85 -17.91 -12.17 -0.24
CA ASN A 85 -17.18 -12.90 0.78
C ASN A 85 -16.39 -11.94 1.70
N ILE A 86 -15.66 -10.98 1.13
CA ILE A 86 -14.91 -9.95 1.87
C ILE A 86 -15.81 -9.22 2.88
N LYS A 87 -17.05 -8.91 2.50
CA LYS A 87 -18.00 -8.22 3.37
C LYS A 87 -18.33 -8.99 4.67
N ARG A 88 -18.11 -10.30 4.70
CA ARG A 88 -18.43 -11.18 5.84
C ARG A 88 -17.22 -11.54 6.70
N THR A 89 -16.01 -11.37 6.20
CA THR A 89 -14.79 -11.93 6.81
C THR A 89 -13.81 -10.88 7.31
N ASN A 90 -14.10 -9.61 7.13
CA ASN A 90 -13.24 -8.50 7.55
C ASN A 90 -11.79 -8.57 7.01
N THR A 91 -11.58 -9.27 5.90
CA THR A 91 -10.28 -9.43 5.24
C THR A 91 -10.02 -8.28 4.28
N LEU A 92 -8.85 -7.68 4.33
CA LEU A 92 -8.41 -6.70 3.35
C LEU A 92 -7.82 -7.41 2.12
N VAL A 93 -8.35 -7.13 0.93
CA VAL A 93 -7.77 -7.63 -0.33
C VAL A 93 -7.17 -6.46 -1.12
N VAL A 94 -5.86 -6.57 -1.38
CA VAL A 94 -5.09 -5.56 -2.11
C VAL A 94 -4.73 -6.10 -3.48
N PHE A 95 -5.12 -5.37 -4.53
CA PHE A 95 -4.71 -5.65 -5.91
C PHE A 95 -3.67 -4.63 -6.34
N ILE A 96 -2.47 -5.09 -6.67
CA ILE A 96 -1.46 -4.28 -7.32
C ILE A 96 -1.69 -4.34 -8.82
N ASN A 97 -1.75 -3.18 -9.47
CA ASN A 97 -1.98 -3.12 -10.92
C ASN A 97 -0.89 -2.30 -11.61
N GLN A 98 -0.76 -2.49 -12.91
CA GLN A 98 0.20 -1.79 -13.74
C GLN A 98 -0.51 -0.81 -14.65
N ILE A 99 0.10 0.35 -14.84
CA ILE A 99 -0.37 1.35 -15.79
C ILE A 99 0.12 0.98 -17.18
N ARG A 100 -0.77 1.09 -18.14
CA ARG A 100 -0.53 0.91 -19.57
C ARG A 100 -0.98 2.14 -20.32
N MET A 101 -0.39 2.39 -21.46
CA MET A 101 -0.77 3.48 -22.35
C MET A 101 -1.59 2.94 -23.53
N LYS A 102 -2.76 3.52 -23.75
CA LYS A 102 -3.54 3.23 -24.96
C LYS A 102 -2.99 4.03 -26.12
N ILE A 103 -2.75 3.35 -27.23
CA ILE A 103 -2.33 3.98 -28.49
C ILE A 103 -3.54 4.63 -29.16
N GLY A 104 -3.36 5.81 -29.76
CA GLY A 104 -4.39 6.48 -30.57
C GLY A 104 -5.46 7.25 -29.78
N VAL A 105 -5.26 7.50 -28.49
CA VAL A 105 -6.17 8.36 -27.71
C VAL A 105 -5.83 9.82 -27.98
N MET A 106 -6.68 10.51 -28.74
CA MET A 106 -6.53 11.94 -29.06
C MET A 106 -7.07 12.87 -27.98
N PHE A 107 -8.04 12.42 -27.17
CA PHE A 107 -8.67 13.20 -26.10
C PHE A 107 -8.77 12.40 -24.81
N GLY A 108 -8.57 13.07 -23.65
CA GLY A 108 -8.60 12.45 -22.33
C GLY A 108 -7.27 11.78 -21.96
N SER A 109 -7.27 11.03 -20.85
CA SER A 109 -6.05 10.32 -20.39
C SER A 109 -5.84 9.04 -21.19
N PRO A 110 -4.67 8.84 -21.81
CA PRO A 110 -4.32 7.60 -22.49
C PRO A 110 -4.03 6.47 -21.51
N GLU A 111 -3.90 6.77 -20.21
CA GLU A 111 -3.57 5.76 -19.20
C GLU A 111 -4.72 4.80 -18.93
N THR A 112 -4.39 3.53 -18.87
CA THR A 112 -5.31 2.45 -18.51
C THR A 112 -4.60 1.43 -17.61
N THR A 113 -5.36 0.50 -17.07
CA THR A 113 -4.85 -0.60 -16.24
C THR A 113 -5.22 -1.93 -16.86
N THR A 114 -4.48 -2.99 -16.55
CA THR A 114 -4.81 -4.36 -16.96
C THR A 114 -6.06 -4.88 -16.24
N GLY A 115 -6.69 -5.94 -16.76
CA GLY A 115 -7.85 -6.59 -16.15
C GLY A 115 -9.18 -5.87 -16.35
N GLY A 116 -9.26 -4.91 -17.28
CA GLY A 116 -10.50 -4.18 -17.60
C GLY A 116 -10.90 -3.17 -16.54
N ASN A 117 -12.21 -2.84 -16.51
CA ASN A 117 -12.74 -1.78 -15.65
C ASN A 117 -13.36 -2.27 -14.33
N ALA A 118 -13.58 -3.58 -14.16
CA ALA A 118 -14.32 -4.12 -13.01
C ALA A 118 -13.70 -3.68 -11.67
N LEU A 119 -12.38 -3.78 -11.54
CA LEU A 119 -11.67 -3.43 -10.30
C LEU A 119 -11.87 -1.94 -9.93
N LYS A 120 -11.99 -1.04 -10.92
CA LYS A 120 -12.25 0.38 -10.67
C LYS A 120 -13.60 0.62 -9.98
N PHE A 121 -14.60 -0.22 -10.28
CA PHE A 121 -15.92 -0.13 -9.67
C PHE A 121 -15.98 -0.80 -8.30
N TYR A 122 -15.43 -2.01 -8.19
CA TYR A 122 -15.50 -2.81 -6.96
C TYR A 122 -14.60 -2.28 -5.84
N ALA A 123 -13.41 -1.75 -6.15
CA ALA A 123 -12.49 -1.24 -5.14
C ALA A 123 -13.12 -0.15 -4.26
N SER A 124 -12.96 -0.27 -2.95
CA SER A 124 -13.36 0.76 -1.97
C SER A 124 -12.39 1.94 -1.96
N VAL A 125 -11.11 1.66 -2.07
CA VAL A 125 -10.04 2.65 -2.14
C VAL A 125 -9.20 2.37 -3.39
N ARG A 126 -8.80 3.43 -4.10
CA ARG A 126 -7.84 3.35 -5.22
C ARG A 126 -6.76 4.37 -5.01
N LEU A 127 -5.53 3.91 -5.09
CA LEU A 127 -4.31 4.68 -4.92
C LEU A 127 -3.55 4.73 -6.25
N ASP A 128 -3.16 5.91 -6.67
CA ASP A 128 -2.24 6.13 -7.80
C ASP A 128 -0.87 6.48 -7.22
N ILE A 129 0.13 5.65 -7.52
CA ILE A 129 1.49 5.79 -7.00
C ILE A 129 2.41 6.16 -8.15
N ARG A 130 3.19 7.25 -7.99
CA ARG A 130 4.11 7.78 -8.99
C ARG A 130 5.47 8.08 -8.38
N ARG A 131 6.51 7.68 -9.09
CA ARG A 131 7.85 8.21 -8.82
C ARG A 131 7.92 9.65 -9.35
N THR A 132 8.34 10.58 -8.49
CA THR A 132 8.48 12.01 -8.82
C THR A 132 9.93 12.42 -9.00
N GLY A 133 10.86 11.72 -8.33
CA GLY A 133 12.28 12.01 -8.40
C GLY A 133 13.15 10.83 -8.01
N GLN A 134 14.43 11.07 -7.93
CA GLN A 134 15.44 10.14 -7.43
C GLN A 134 16.20 10.76 -6.27
N ILE A 135 16.40 9.97 -5.22
CA ILE A 135 17.23 10.34 -4.08
C ILE A 135 18.66 9.91 -4.39
N LYS A 136 19.59 10.88 -4.39
CA LYS A 136 21.00 10.66 -4.74
C LYS A 136 21.92 11.10 -3.63
N LYS A 137 23.05 10.39 -3.51
CA LYS A 137 24.19 10.79 -2.68
C LYS A 137 25.46 10.69 -3.54
N GLY A 138 25.94 11.83 -4.04
CA GLY A 138 26.93 11.83 -5.10
C GLY A 138 26.37 11.20 -6.38
N ASP A 139 27.04 10.19 -6.89
CA ASP A 139 26.62 9.44 -8.09
C ASP A 139 25.69 8.26 -7.76
N ASP A 140 25.57 7.87 -6.49
CA ASP A 140 24.76 6.74 -6.07
C ASP A 140 23.28 7.11 -5.93
N ILE A 141 22.41 6.24 -6.46
CA ILE A 141 20.96 6.37 -6.31
C ILE A 141 20.53 5.55 -5.09
N LEU A 142 20.08 6.24 -4.05
CA LEU A 142 19.67 5.62 -2.79
C LEU A 142 18.20 5.20 -2.78
N GLY A 143 17.37 5.82 -3.62
CA GLY A 143 15.93 5.56 -3.62
C GLY A 143 15.15 6.47 -4.57
N ASN A 144 13.86 6.53 -4.36
CA ASN A 144 12.94 7.33 -5.16
C ASN A 144 12.07 8.22 -4.27
N GLU A 145 11.91 9.47 -4.69
CA GLU A 145 10.81 10.32 -4.23
C GLU A 145 9.51 9.82 -4.85
N THR A 146 8.50 9.63 -4.04
CA THR A 146 7.26 9.00 -4.44
C THR A 146 6.07 9.85 -4.01
N ARG A 147 5.08 9.93 -4.89
CA ARG A 147 3.79 10.55 -4.60
C ARG A 147 2.68 9.52 -4.70
N ILE A 148 1.84 9.45 -3.68
CA ILE A 148 0.60 8.69 -3.68
C ILE A 148 -0.59 9.64 -3.72
N LYS A 149 -1.57 9.35 -4.58
CA LYS A 149 -2.83 10.09 -4.67
C LYS A 149 -4.00 9.14 -4.49
N VAL A 150 -4.91 9.50 -3.60
CA VAL A 150 -6.16 8.76 -3.39
C VAL A 150 -7.15 9.18 -4.48
N VAL A 151 -7.28 8.37 -5.54
CA VAL A 151 -8.14 8.69 -6.69
C VAL A 151 -9.59 8.22 -6.52
N LYS A 152 -9.84 7.32 -5.57
CA LYS A 152 -11.17 6.88 -5.13
C LYS A 152 -11.12 6.49 -3.66
N ASN A 153 -12.13 6.90 -2.90
CA ASN A 153 -12.29 6.48 -1.52
C ASN A 153 -13.80 6.46 -1.17
N LYS A 154 -14.28 5.32 -0.67
CA LYS A 154 -15.66 5.14 -0.20
C LYS A 154 -15.81 5.28 1.32
N VAL A 155 -14.69 5.32 2.05
CA VAL A 155 -14.67 5.32 3.52
C VAL A 155 -14.18 6.65 4.11
N ALA A 156 -13.65 7.55 3.28
CA ALA A 156 -13.20 8.89 3.66
C ALA A 156 -13.18 9.82 2.44
N PRO A 157 -13.04 11.16 2.59
CA PRO A 157 -12.91 12.08 1.46
C PRO A 157 -11.73 11.70 0.54
N PRO A 158 -11.96 11.58 -0.78
CA PRO A 158 -10.91 11.24 -1.75
C PRO A 158 -10.03 12.46 -2.09
N PHE A 159 -9.11 12.26 -3.03
CA PHE A 159 -8.22 13.25 -3.66
C PHE A 159 -7.12 13.82 -2.77
N LYS A 160 -6.95 13.31 -1.55
CA LYS A 160 -5.76 13.58 -0.76
C LYS A 160 -4.53 12.96 -1.42
N GLN A 161 -3.38 13.58 -1.18
CA GLN A 161 -2.09 13.08 -1.65
C GLN A 161 -1.05 13.20 -0.55
N ALA A 162 -0.05 12.32 -0.60
CA ALA A 162 1.14 12.35 0.23
C ALA A 162 2.37 12.14 -0.66
N GLU A 163 3.47 12.73 -0.26
CA GLU A 163 4.79 12.55 -0.86
C GLU A 163 5.72 11.98 0.19
N PHE A 164 6.51 11.00 -0.17
CA PHE A 164 7.43 10.32 0.73
C PHE A 164 8.57 9.67 -0.05
N ASP A 165 9.63 9.32 0.68
CA ASP A 165 10.82 8.69 0.14
C ASP A 165 10.74 7.17 0.30
N ILE A 166 11.06 6.43 -0.78
CA ILE A 166 11.29 4.98 -0.74
C ILE A 166 12.77 4.74 -0.95
N LEU A 167 13.44 4.20 0.04
CA LEU A 167 14.86 3.88 0.01
C LEU A 167 15.08 2.41 -0.35
N TYR A 168 16.08 2.16 -1.18
CA TYR A 168 16.40 0.80 -1.60
C TYR A 168 16.91 -0.03 -0.43
N GLY A 169 16.32 -1.20 -0.24
CA GLY A 169 16.62 -2.11 0.87
C GLY A 169 16.00 -1.73 2.23
N GLU A 170 15.38 -0.55 2.35
CA GLU A 170 14.80 -0.04 3.61
C GLU A 170 13.29 0.21 3.52
N GLY A 171 12.77 0.47 2.31
CA GLY A 171 11.36 0.80 2.09
C GLY A 171 11.03 2.26 2.33
N VAL A 172 9.83 2.55 2.83
CA VAL A 172 9.37 3.91 3.13
C VAL A 172 10.19 4.49 4.29
N SER A 173 10.75 5.69 4.08
CA SER A 173 11.59 6.37 5.08
C SER A 173 10.75 7.13 6.09
N LEU A 174 10.47 6.52 7.24
CA LEU A 174 9.74 7.18 8.33
C LEU A 174 10.50 8.40 8.86
N GLU A 175 11.80 8.28 9.07
CA GLU A 175 12.63 9.38 9.56
C GLU A 175 12.68 10.54 8.55
N GLY A 176 12.65 10.22 7.24
CA GLY A 176 12.55 11.23 6.18
C GLY A 176 11.24 12.03 6.28
N GLU A 177 10.12 11.34 6.54
CA GLU A 177 8.82 11.98 6.75
C GLU A 177 8.79 12.83 8.02
N ILE A 178 9.35 12.33 9.12
CA ILE A 178 9.46 13.08 10.38
C ILE A 178 10.22 14.39 10.17
N ILE A 179 11.31 14.37 9.39
CA ILE A 179 12.09 15.57 9.08
C ILE A 179 11.26 16.55 8.23
N ASP A 180 10.66 16.08 7.13
CA ASP A 180 9.96 16.95 6.19
C ASP A 180 8.72 17.59 6.82
N ILE A 181 7.93 16.79 7.53
CA ILE A 181 6.72 17.28 8.20
C ILE A 181 7.12 18.13 9.43
N GLY A 182 8.12 17.70 10.19
CA GLY A 182 8.64 18.44 11.33
C GLY A 182 9.13 19.83 10.96
N VAL A 183 9.81 19.98 9.82
CA VAL A 183 10.22 21.29 9.29
C VAL A 183 9.01 22.12 8.86
N LYS A 184 8.02 21.52 8.16
CA LYS A 184 6.80 22.22 7.74
C LYS A 184 5.99 22.77 8.91
N LEU A 185 5.98 22.05 10.04
CA LEU A 185 5.27 22.43 11.27
C LEU A 185 6.12 23.30 12.21
N GLY A 186 7.39 23.55 11.88
CA GLY A 186 8.31 24.32 12.74
C GLY A 186 8.77 23.57 13.99
N LEU A 187 8.54 22.26 14.08
CA LEU A 187 9.02 21.41 15.17
C LEU A 187 10.51 21.09 15.01
N VAL A 188 10.96 20.94 13.78
CA VAL A 188 12.38 20.80 13.42
C VAL A 188 12.82 22.07 12.72
N GLU A 189 13.88 22.68 13.21
CA GLU A 189 14.45 23.89 12.63
C GLU A 189 15.39 23.53 11.49
N LYS A 190 15.29 24.26 10.36
CA LYS A 190 16.22 24.13 9.24
C LYS A 190 16.89 25.47 8.96
N SER A 191 18.21 25.51 9.10
CA SER A 191 19.04 26.69 8.77
C SER A 191 20.10 26.28 7.76
N GLY A 192 19.93 26.71 6.51
CA GLY A 192 20.77 26.25 5.40
C GLY A 192 20.72 24.72 5.25
N ALA A 193 21.87 24.07 5.37
CA ALA A 193 21.98 22.60 5.34
C ALA A 193 21.81 21.94 6.71
N TRP A 194 21.72 22.69 7.80
CA TRP A 194 21.64 22.17 9.15
C TRP A 194 20.19 21.99 9.62
N TYR A 195 19.98 20.88 10.29
CA TYR A 195 18.73 20.57 11.00
C TYR A 195 18.97 20.59 12.51
N SER A 196 18.04 21.16 13.26
CA SER A 196 18.12 21.26 14.72
C SER A 196 16.76 20.88 15.35
N TYR A 197 16.84 20.32 16.55
CA TYR A 197 15.68 20.01 17.37
C TYR A 197 15.95 20.41 18.81
N ASN A 198 15.04 21.16 19.44
CA ASN A 198 15.21 21.72 20.79
C ASN A 198 16.54 22.47 20.96
N GLY A 199 16.98 23.24 19.94
CA GLY A 199 18.24 23.99 19.94
C GLY A 199 19.49 23.15 19.68
N ASN A 200 19.41 21.83 19.58
CA ASN A 200 20.54 20.95 19.32
C ASN A 200 20.61 20.60 17.82
N LYS A 201 21.79 20.65 17.24
CA LYS A 201 22.04 20.21 15.88
C LYS A 201 21.91 18.69 15.81
N ILE A 202 21.06 18.20 14.91
CA ILE A 202 20.78 16.77 14.71
C ILE A 202 21.31 16.22 13.38
N GLY A 203 21.78 17.09 12.48
CA GLY A 203 22.43 16.65 11.25
C GLY A 203 22.66 17.78 10.25
N GLN A 204 23.63 17.55 9.35
CA GLN A 204 23.86 18.38 8.19
C GLN A 204 23.42 17.63 6.93
N GLY A 205 22.40 18.15 6.25
CA GLY A 205 21.72 17.48 5.14
C GLY A 205 20.67 16.46 5.62
N LYS A 206 19.67 16.21 4.77
CA LYS A 206 18.53 15.32 5.11
C LYS A 206 18.98 13.88 5.43
N ASP A 207 19.93 13.34 4.65
CA ASP A 207 20.39 11.96 4.83
C ASP A 207 21.09 11.74 6.17
N ASN A 208 22.01 12.64 6.56
CA ASN A 208 22.67 12.53 7.87
C ASN A 208 21.69 12.72 9.03
N THR A 209 20.72 13.63 8.88
CA THR A 209 19.66 13.83 9.88
C THR A 209 18.79 12.59 10.01
N ARG A 210 18.45 11.94 8.89
CA ARG A 210 17.71 10.67 8.87
C ARG A 210 18.47 9.56 9.60
N MET A 211 19.77 9.41 9.32
CA MET A 211 20.61 8.43 10.00
C MET A 211 20.68 8.71 11.51
N TRP A 212 20.84 9.98 11.88
CA TRP A 212 20.86 10.37 13.29
C TRP A 212 19.55 10.02 13.99
N LEU A 213 18.38 10.25 13.35
CA LEU A 213 17.08 9.86 13.92
C LEU A 213 16.93 8.35 14.08
N LYS A 214 17.50 7.54 13.16
CA LYS A 214 17.54 6.08 13.30
C LYS A 214 18.35 5.63 14.52
N GLU A 215 19.46 6.32 14.80
CA GLU A 215 20.31 6.07 15.97
C GLU A 215 19.67 6.60 17.27
N ASN A 216 18.71 7.52 17.18
CA ASN A 216 18.01 8.14 18.30
C ASN A 216 16.49 7.94 18.18
N PRO A 217 16.00 6.70 18.29
CA PRO A 217 14.57 6.38 18.04
C PRO A 217 13.62 7.03 19.04
N GLU A 218 14.09 7.35 20.26
CA GLU A 218 13.29 8.05 21.27
C GLU A 218 12.94 9.46 20.80
N ILE A 219 13.92 10.17 20.21
CA ILE A 219 13.71 11.53 19.70
C ILE A 219 12.87 11.49 18.42
N ALA A 220 13.09 10.50 17.55
CA ALA A 220 12.24 10.31 16.37
C ALA A 220 10.78 10.11 16.77
N ASN A 221 10.51 9.26 17.75
CA ASN A 221 9.15 9.03 18.26
C ASN A 221 8.58 10.29 18.94
N GLU A 222 9.38 11.03 19.71
CA GLU A 222 8.92 12.29 20.33
C GLU A 222 8.45 13.30 19.26
N ILE A 223 9.24 13.47 18.19
CA ILE A 223 8.88 14.38 17.10
C ILE A 223 7.65 13.87 16.37
N GLU A 224 7.55 12.57 16.10
CA GLU A 224 6.39 11.96 15.46
C GLU A 224 5.11 12.18 16.27
N GLN A 225 5.14 11.99 17.58
CA GLN A 225 3.98 12.22 18.45
C GLN A 225 3.55 13.70 18.44
N LYS A 226 4.50 14.64 18.45
CA LYS A 226 4.20 16.06 18.30
C LYS A 226 3.58 16.39 16.94
N ILE A 227 4.10 15.81 15.86
CA ILE A 227 3.52 15.95 14.52
C ILE A 227 2.07 15.45 14.52
N ARG A 228 1.82 14.24 15.03
CA ARG A 228 0.47 13.66 15.09
C ARG A 228 -0.50 14.51 15.90
N ALA A 229 -0.07 15.05 17.02
CA ALA A 229 -0.87 15.94 17.86
C ALA A 229 -1.22 17.24 17.12
N GLU A 230 -0.23 17.86 16.43
CA GLU A 230 -0.41 19.12 15.70
C GLU A 230 -1.37 18.97 14.51
N VAL A 231 -1.31 17.84 13.79
CA VAL A 231 -2.20 17.58 12.64
C VAL A 231 -3.54 16.94 13.03
N GLY A 232 -3.82 16.79 14.33
CA GLY A 232 -5.07 16.25 14.85
C GLY A 232 -5.24 14.75 14.62
N ILE A 233 -4.15 14.01 14.33
CA ILE A 233 -4.14 12.56 14.29
C ILE A 233 -3.84 12.07 15.71
N THR A 234 -4.82 12.12 16.59
CA THR A 234 -4.75 11.38 17.85
C THR A 234 -4.83 9.90 17.50
N ALA A 235 -3.85 9.12 17.94
CA ALA A 235 -3.89 7.67 17.84
C ALA A 235 -5.06 7.15 18.71
N GLN A 236 -6.26 7.12 18.15
CA GLN A 236 -7.26 6.17 18.61
C GLN A 236 -6.83 4.81 18.04
N ILE A 237 -5.86 4.19 18.69
CA ILE A 237 -5.81 2.74 18.74
C ILE A 237 -7.08 2.39 19.50
N THR A 238 -8.14 2.10 18.78
CA THR A 238 -9.27 1.38 19.35
C THR A 238 -8.72 0.01 19.73
N GLU A 239 -8.27 -0.12 20.98
CA GLU A 239 -8.38 -1.39 21.67
C GLU A 239 -9.85 -1.78 21.52
N GLY A 240 -10.09 -2.86 20.77
CA GLY A 240 -11.42 -3.42 20.64
C GLY A 240 -11.91 -3.79 22.03
N THR A 241 -12.71 -2.95 22.60
CA THR A 241 -13.59 -3.34 23.69
C THR A 241 -14.50 -4.42 23.13
N LEU A 242 -14.17 -5.65 23.46
CA LEU A 242 -15.13 -6.73 23.48
C LEU A 242 -16.16 -6.35 24.54
N ASP A 243 -17.23 -5.69 24.12
CA ASP A 243 -18.44 -5.59 24.91
C ASP A 243 -19.00 -7.01 25.04
N GLU A 244 -18.67 -7.67 26.15
CA GLU A 244 -19.43 -8.79 26.67
C GLU A 244 -20.78 -8.22 27.13
N THR A 245 -21.75 -8.17 26.23
CA THR A 245 -23.13 -8.01 26.61
C THR A 245 -23.59 -9.36 27.13
N ASP A 246 -23.58 -9.49 28.47
CA ASP A 246 -24.27 -10.51 29.21
C ASP A 246 -25.72 -10.60 28.71
N GLY A 247 -26.07 -11.81 28.21
CA GLY A 247 -27.43 -12.16 27.89
C GLY A 247 -28.30 -12.29 29.17
N GLU A 248 -29.17 -11.35 29.39
CA GLU A 248 -30.33 -11.57 30.24
C GLU A 248 -31.45 -12.20 29.41
N GLU A 249 -31.71 -13.46 29.67
CA GLU A 249 -32.92 -14.15 29.21
C GLU A 249 -34.15 -13.50 29.85
N PRO A 250 -35.23 -13.19 29.13
CA PRO A 250 -36.50 -12.84 29.74
C PRO A 250 -37.17 -14.13 30.24
N GLN A 251 -37.39 -14.23 31.56
CA GLN A 251 -38.27 -15.20 32.17
C GLN A 251 -39.73 -14.87 31.83
N ASP A 252 -40.39 -15.82 31.20
CA ASP A 252 -41.84 -15.87 31.03
C ASP A 252 -42.59 -15.80 32.37
N SER A 253 -43.61 -14.96 32.37
CA SER A 253 -44.78 -15.05 33.28
C SER A 253 -46.05 -14.66 32.54
#